data_4dce4297bedb1de2290dfdad206c42d4
#
_entry.id   4dce4297bedb1de2290dfdad206c42d4
#
_cell.length_a   1.000
_cell.length_b   1.000
_cell.length_c   1.000
_cell.angle_alpha   90.00
_cell.angle_beta   90.00
_cell.angle_gamma   90.00
#
_symmetry.space_group_name_H-M   'P 1'
#
loop_
_entity.id
_entity.type
_entity.pdbx_description
1 polymer ?
#
loop_
_entity_poly.entity_id
_entity_poly.type
_entity_poly.pdbx_seq_one_letter_code
_entity_poly.pdbx_strand_id
1 'polypeptide(L)'
;MDGIQGAILTVKLKYLADWNESRRAHAREYTRLLSSIEGVIEPREADYAKHIYHIYAIRTGQRDRLMTALAEQGISCGIHYPVPVHLQEAYHFLGLARGSFPVAEKCAEEFISLPMFPELTTGQIAYVVDKLKLSLAPGP
;
A
#
# COMPACT_ATOMS: atom_id res chain seq x y z
N MET A 1 -1.56 -23.24 15.86
CA MET A 1 -0.74 -22.18 16.48
C MET A 1 -0.03 -22.82 17.66
N ASP A 2 1.29 -22.75 17.70
CA ASP A 2 2.05 -23.31 18.82
C ASP A 2 2.03 -22.39 20.07
N GLY A 3 2.50 -22.91 21.23
CA GLY A 3 2.47 -22.17 22.49
C GLY A 3 3.32 -20.89 22.48
N ILE A 4 4.46 -20.88 21.76
CA ILE A 4 5.36 -19.71 21.65
C ILE A 4 4.68 -18.61 20.84
N GLN A 5 4.07 -18.96 19.70
CA GLN A 5 3.28 -18.01 18.89
C GLN A 5 2.12 -17.44 19.69
N GLY A 6 1.40 -18.26 20.45
CA GLY A 6 0.30 -17.81 21.32
C GLY A 6 0.77 -16.83 22.40
N ALA A 7 1.89 -17.09 23.03
CA ALA A 7 2.47 -16.20 24.04
C ALA A 7 2.86 -14.83 23.45
N ILE A 8 3.53 -14.83 22.30
CA ILE A 8 3.92 -13.59 21.60
C ILE A 8 2.69 -12.77 21.21
N LEU A 9 1.67 -13.42 20.61
CA LEU A 9 0.43 -12.75 20.21
C LEU A 9 -0.33 -12.18 21.41
N THR A 10 -0.35 -12.89 22.54
CA THR A 10 -0.98 -12.38 23.78
C THR A 10 -0.37 -11.06 24.25
N VAL A 11 0.96 -10.92 24.14
CA VAL A 11 1.64 -9.65 24.46
C VAL A 11 1.29 -8.57 23.43
N LYS A 12 1.37 -8.88 22.13
CA LYS A 12 1.12 -7.93 21.04
C LYS A 12 -0.32 -7.41 20.98
N LEU A 13 -1.29 -8.24 21.33
CA LEU A 13 -2.71 -7.86 21.35
C LEU A 13 -3.00 -6.70 22.31
N LYS A 14 -2.21 -6.52 23.35
CA LYS A 14 -2.37 -5.39 24.29
C LYS A 14 -2.13 -4.03 23.63
N TYR A 15 -1.34 -4.00 22.57
CA TYR A 15 -0.95 -2.78 21.84
C TYR A 15 -1.70 -2.61 20.51
N LEU A 16 -2.49 -3.60 20.09
CA LEU A 16 -3.08 -3.62 18.74
C LEU A 16 -3.98 -2.42 18.46
N ALA A 17 -4.77 -1.98 19.45
CA ALA A 17 -5.66 -0.84 19.30
C ALA A 17 -4.87 0.45 19.01
N ASP A 18 -3.82 0.72 19.80
CA ASP A 18 -2.96 1.90 19.65
C ASP A 18 -2.20 1.87 18.32
N TRP A 19 -1.69 0.71 17.93
CA TRP A 19 -1.02 0.53 16.64
C TRP A 19 -1.97 0.80 15.45
N ASN A 20 -3.22 0.39 15.55
CA ASN A 20 -4.21 0.63 14.51
C ASN A 20 -4.56 2.12 14.41
N GLU A 21 -4.71 2.82 15.54
CA GLU A 21 -4.96 4.26 15.52
C GLU A 21 -3.74 5.04 14.99
N SER A 22 -2.52 4.62 15.32
CA SER A 22 -1.29 5.19 14.74
C SER A 22 -1.27 5.04 13.21
N ARG A 23 -1.55 3.85 12.68
CA ARG A 23 -1.63 3.64 11.23
C ARG A 23 -2.72 4.50 10.58
N ARG A 24 -3.86 4.65 11.23
CA ARG A 24 -4.93 5.54 10.74
C ARG A 24 -4.49 7.01 10.70
N ALA A 25 -3.75 7.46 11.71
CA ALA A 25 -3.18 8.81 11.73
C ALA A 25 -2.18 9.00 10.58
N HIS A 26 -1.28 8.04 10.36
CA HIS A 26 -0.32 8.06 9.26
C HIS A 26 -1.01 8.01 7.88
N ALA A 27 -2.08 7.22 7.74
CA ALA A 27 -2.86 7.17 6.50
C ALA A 27 -3.51 8.52 6.17
N ARG A 28 -4.07 9.22 7.17
CA ARG A 28 -4.61 10.58 6.99
C ARG A 28 -3.53 11.56 6.53
N GLU A 29 -2.33 11.46 7.11
CA GLU A 29 -1.21 12.33 6.71
C GLU A 29 -0.72 12.03 5.30
N TYR A 30 -0.57 10.75 4.93
CA TYR A 30 -0.28 10.36 3.54
C TYR A 30 -1.34 10.92 2.58
N THR A 31 -2.62 10.68 2.84
CA THR A 31 -3.71 11.16 1.99
C THR A 31 -3.66 12.68 1.84
N ARG A 32 -3.46 13.42 2.95
CA ARG A 32 -3.35 14.88 2.93
C ARG A 32 -2.20 15.38 2.05
N LEU A 33 -1.04 14.72 2.10
CA LEU A 33 0.14 15.11 1.32
C LEU A 33 0.06 14.68 -0.14
N LEU A 34 -0.57 13.53 -0.43
CA LEU A 34 -0.68 12.96 -1.77
C LEU A 34 -1.79 13.57 -2.60
N SER A 35 -2.84 14.13 -1.98
CA SER A 35 -4.06 14.64 -2.66
C SER A 35 -3.79 15.69 -3.75
N SER A 36 -2.64 16.35 -3.72
CA SER A 36 -2.23 17.35 -4.72
C SER A 36 -1.27 16.82 -5.77
N ILE A 37 -0.94 15.53 -5.75
CA ILE A 37 0.04 14.94 -6.69
C ILE A 37 -0.71 14.31 -7.86
N GLU A 38 -0.53 14.90 -9.03
CA GLU A 38 -1.12 14.38 -10.26
C GLU A 38 -0.59 12.97 -10.59
N GLY A 39 -1.46 12.09 -11.07
CA GLY A 39 -1.11 10.71 -11.44
C GLY A 39 -1.04 9.74 -10.26
N VAL A 40 -1.40 10.17 -9.05
CA VAL A 40 -1.53 9.33 -7.85
C VAL A 40 -3.01 9.24 -7.45
N ILE A 41 -3.47 8.03 -7.18
CA ILE A 41 -4.81 7.76 -6.64
C ILE A 41 -4.64 7.13 -5.27
N GLU A 42 -5.11 7.82 -4.23
CA GLU A 42 -5.05 7.37 -2.84
C GLU A 42 -6.15 6.34 -2.53
N PRO A 43 -5.97 5.48 -1.52
CA PRO A 43 -7.03 4.61 -1.04
C PRO A 43 -8.15 5.44 -0.39
N ARG A 44 -9.40 5.11 -0.71
CA ARG A 44 -10.58 5.72 -0.10
C ARG A 44 -11.19 4.77 0.93
N GLU A 45 -11.34 5.24 2.16
CA GLU A 45 -12.09 4.53 3.20
C GLU A 45 -13.61 4.67 2.90
N ALA A 46 -14.33 3.55 2.93
CA ALA A 46 -15.77 3.56 2.79
C ALA A 46 -16.43 4.09 4.07
N ASP A 47 -17.55 4.82 3.93
CA ASP A 47 -18.21 5.50 5.06
C ASP A 47 -18.69 4.54 6.16
N TYR A 48 -18.95 3.28 5.82
CA TYR A 48 -19.37 2.23 6.75
C TYR A 48 -18.20 1.44 7.37
N ALA A 49 -16.95 1.73 6.99
CA ALA A 49 -15.77 0.97 7.40
C ALA A 49 -14.88 1.75 8.36
N LYS A 50 -14.22 1.03 9.26
CA LYS A 50 -13.07 1.54 10.01
C LYS A 50 -11.82 0.79 9.54
N HIS A 51 -11.17 1.30 8.49
CA HIS A 51 -9.99 0.69 7.90
C HIS A 51 -8.78 0.88 8.81
N ILE A 52 -8.00 -0.19 9.04
CA ILE A 52 -6.82 -0.16 9.92
C ILE A 52 -5.51 0.17 9.20
N TYR A 53 -5.55 0.29 7.86
CA TYR A 53 -4.38 0.59 7.03
C TYR A 53 -3.16 -0.29 7.33
N HIS A 54 -3.38 -1.62 7.42
CA HIS A 54 -2.27 -2.56 7.48
C HIS A 54 -1.32 -2.37 6.29
N ILE A 55 -1.90 -2.11 5.13
CA ILE A 55 -1.23 -1.70 3.90
C ILE A 55 -1.82 -0.35 3.49
N TYR A 56 -0.98 0.61 3.13
CA TYR A 56 -1.39 1.86 2.48
C TYR A 56 -0.98 1.79 1.01
N ALA A 57 -1.90 1.35 0.16
CA ALA A 57 -1.66 1.17 -1.28
C ALA A 57 -2.23 2.35 -2.06
N ILE A 58 -1.36 3.03 -2.80
CA ILE A 58 -1.74 4.01 -3.83
C ILE A 58 -1.77 3.34 -5.20
N ARG A 59 -2.36 4.01 -6.19
CA ARG A 59 -2.33 3.58 -7.58
C ARG A 59 -1.69 4.65 -8.46
N THR A 60 -0.86 4.20 -9.41
CA THR A 60 -0.27 5.07 -10.43
C THR A 60 0.03 4.29 -11.70
N GLY A 61 -0.17 4.91 -12.86
CA GLY A 61 0.21 4.31 -14.14
C GLY A 61 1.73 4.18 -14.35
N GLN A 62 2.54 4.73 -13.45
CA GLN A 62 4.01 4.69 -13.51
C GLN A 62 4.62 3.84 -12.40
N ARG A 63 3.89 2.80 -11.92
CA ARG A 63 4.26 2.00 -10.75
C ARG A 63 5.72 1.52 -10.77
N ASP A 64 6.15 0.86 -11.82
CA ASP A 64 7.46 0.19 -11.85
C ASP A 64 8.60 1.23 -11.86
N ARG A 65 8.44 2.33 -12.61
CA ARG A 65 9.36 3.46 -12.59
C ARG A 65 9.44 4.08 -11.19
N LEU A 66 8.29 4.31 -10.57
CA LEU A 66 8.21 4.90 -9.25
C LEU A 66 8.85 4.00 -8.19
N MET A 67 8.61 2.69 -8.23
CA MET A 67 9.24 1.72 -7.32
C MET A 67 10.75 1.75 -7.41
N THR A 68 11.31 1.76 -8.62
CA THR A 68 12.76 1.85 -8.83
C THR A 68 13.33 3.14 -8.24
N ALA A 69 12.71 4.28 -8.57
CA ALA A 69 13.17 5.58 -8.09
C ALA A 69 13.09 5.72 -6.56
N LEU A 70 12.06 5.16 -5.92
CA LEU A 70 11.93 5.16 -4.47
C LEU A 70 12.96 4.23 -3.80
N ALA A 71 13.23 3.07 -4.40
CA ALA A 71 14.26 2.15 -3.91
C ALA A 71 15.66 2.78 -3.93
N GLU A 72 16.01 3.56 -4.96
CA GLU A 72 17.27 4.34 -5.04
C GLU A 72 17.39 5.39 -3.92
N GLN A 73 16.27 5.82 -3.35
CA GLN A 73 16.23 6.74 -2.21
C GLN A 73 16.11 6.02 -0.86
N GLY A 74 16.31 4.69 -0.83
CA GLY A 74 16.23 3.87 0.38
C GLY A 74 14.80 3.66 0.88
N ILE A 75 13.78 3.89 0.05
CA ILE A 75 12.37 3.69 0.40
C ILE A 75 11.91 2.34 -0.14
N SER A 76 11.64 1.39 0.77
CA SER A 76 11.14 0.06 0.40
C SER A 76 9.62 0.09 0.21
N CYS A 77 9.17 -0.21 -1.00
CA CYS A 77 7.75 -0.35 -1.36
C CYS A 77 7.42 -1.80 -1.72
N GLY A 78 6.14 -2.17 -1.67
CA GLY A 78 5.67 -3.50 -2.04
C GLY A 78 4.53 -3.48 -3.05
N ILE A 79 4.24 -4.66 -3.65
CA ILE A 79 3.04 -4.86 -4.48
C ILE A 79 2.19 -5.95 -3.83
N HIS A 80 0.95 -5.63 -3.48
CA HIS A 80 0.01 -6.57 -2.85
C HIS A 80 -1.31 -6.64 -3.63
N TYR A 81 -1.41 -7.48 -4.71
CA TYR A 81 -0.40 -8.40 -5.25
C TYR A 81 -0.27 -8.22 -6.77
N PRO A 82 0.85 -8.64 -7.41
CA PRO A 82 1.10 -8.31 -8.82
C PRO A 82 0.27 -9.14 -9.79
N VAL A 83 -0.27 -10.29 -9.36
CA VAL A 83 -1.09 -11.17 -10.19
C VAL A 83 -2.48 -11.29 -9.58
N PRO A 84 -3.54 -10.88 -10.31
CA PRO A 84 -4.92 -11.09 -9.86
C PRO A 84 -5.22 -12.57 -9.64
N VAL A 85 -6.06 -12.88 -8.63
CA VAL A 85 -6.32 -14.26 -8.20
C VAL A 85 -6.76 -15.16 -9.37
N HIS A 86 -7.65 -14.69 -10.25
CA HIS A 86 -8.17 -15.46 -11.40
C HIS A 86 -7.11 -15.75 -12.48
N LEU A 87 -5.98 -15.03 -12.48
CA LEU A 87 -4.87 -15.24 -13.42
C LEU A 87 -3.71 -16.06 -12.80
N GLN A 88 -3.84 -16.48 -11.54
CA GLN A 88 -2.85 -17.36 -10.92
C GLN A 88 -2.97 -18.77 -11.47
N GLU A 89 -1.84 -19.45 -11.67
CA GLU A 89 -1.79 -20.80 -12.23
C GLU A 89 -2.69 -21.80 -11.46
N ALA A 90 -2.74 -21.68 -10.14
CA ALA A 90 -3.58 -22.50 -9.28
C ALA A 90 -5.10 -22.43 -9.62
N TYR A 91 -5.53 -21.39 -10.32
CA TYR A 91 -6.93 -21.15 -10.67
C TYR A 91 -7.23 -21.30 -12.17
N HIS A 92 -6.28 -21.78 -12.99
CA HIS A 92 -6.48 -22.00 -14.42
C HIS A 92 -7.68 -22.91 -14.74
N PHE A 93 -8.01 -23.83 -13.83
CA PHE A 93 -9.16 -24.72 -13.99
C PHE A 93 -10.52 -24.00 -14.05
N LEU A 94 -10.60 -22.73 -13.65
CA LEU A 94 -11.82 -21.92 -13.73
C LEU A 94 -12.08 -21.40 -15.15
N GLY A 95 -11.15 -21.53 -16.07
CA GLY A 95 -11.28 -21.05 -17.46
C GLY A 95 -11.39 -19.53 -17.60
N LEU A 96 -11.00 -18.78 -16.57
CA LEU A 96 -11.03 -17.30 -16.57
C LEU A 96 -9.76 -16.76 -17.22
N ALA A 97 -9.92 -15.89 -18.21
CA ALA A 97 -8.83 -15.25 -18.94
C ALA A 97 -8.65 -13.78 -18.53
N ARG A 98 -7.59 -13.16 -19.02
CA ARG A 98 -7.39 -11.70 -18.92
C ARG A 98 -8.61 -10.99 -19.54
N GLY A 99 -9.08 -9.93 -18.89
CA GLY A 99 -10.30 -9.20 -19.22
C GLY A 99 -11.55 -9.68 -18.47
N SER A 100 -11.48 -10.82 -17.75
CA SER A 100 -12.62 -11.31 -16.94
C SER A 100 -12.92 -10.39 -15.74
N PHE A 101 -11.87 -9.76 -15.15
CA PHE A 101 -12.01 -8.83 -14.03
C PHE A 101 -11.14 -7.58 -14.24
N PRO A 102 -11.54 -6.68 -15.16
CA PRO A 102 -10.69 -5.57 -15.60
C PRO A 102 -10.28 -4.62 -14.47
N VAL A 103 -11.13 -4.43 -13.45
CA VAL A 103 -10.78 -3.59 -12.29
C VAL A 103 -9.67 -4.24 -11.46
N ALA A 104 -9.76 -5.53 -11.17
CA ALA A 104 -8.72 -6.25 -10.41
C ALA A 104 -7.40 -6.30 -11.18
N GLU A 105 -7.47 -6.51 -12.49
CA GLU A 105 -6.31 -6.53 -13.38
C GLU A 105 -5.60 -5.18 -13.40
N LYS A 106 -6.35 -4.10 -13.60
CA LYS A 106 -5.83 -2.74 -13.56
C LYS A 106 -5.22 -2.39 -12.19
N CYS A 107 -5.88 -2.77 -11.10
CA CYS A 107 -5.35 -2.58 -9.76
C CYS A 107 -4.01 -3.30 -9.55
N ALA A 108 -3.89 -4.55 -10.00
CA ALA A 108 -2.65 -5.32 -9.91
C ALA A 108 -1.49 -4.69 -10.71
N GLU A 109 -1.79 -3.99 -11.79
CA GLU A 109 -0.79 -3.26 -12.61
C GLU A 109 -0.36 -1.93 -11.97
N GLU A 110 -1.24 -1.26 -11.23
CA GLU A 110 -1.03 0.10 -10.74
C GLU A 110 -0.66 0.19 -9.25
N PHE A 111 -0.96 -0.83 -8.43
CA PHE A 111 -0.74 -0.75 -6.98
C PHE A 111 0.73 -0.69 -6.58
N ILE A 112 1.03 0.25 -5.70
CA ILE A 112 2.26 0.33 -4.93
C ILE A 112 1.91 0.60 -3.46
N SER A 113 2.42 -0.24 -2.56
CA SER A 113 2.23 -0.10 -1.11
C SER A 113 3.38 0.68 -0.52
N LEU A 114 3.07 1.85 0.04
CA LEU A 114 4.02 2.71 0.72
C LEU A 114 4.35 2.17 2.12
N PRO A 115 5.48 2.56 2.72
CA PRO A 115 5.83 2.18 4.08
C PRO A 115 4.70 2.52 5.06
N MET A 116 4.25 1.53 5.86
CA MET A 116 3.18 1.71 6.84
C MET A 116 3.39 0.80 8.05
N PHE A 117 3.73 1.41 9.17
CA PHE A 117 3.90 0.74 10.48
C PHE A 117 3.61 1.73 11.61
N PRO A 118 3.28 1.27 12.83
CA PRO A 118 2.83 2.16 13.92
C PRO A 118 3.82 3.24 14.32
N GLU A 119 5.11 2.93 14.27
CA GLU A 119 6.22 3.80 14.71
C GLU A 119 6.70 4.78 13.63
N LEU A 120 6.05 4.80 12.46
CA LEU A 120 6.38 5.71 11.36
C LEU A 120 6.22 7.17 11.83
N THR A 121 7.23 8.00 11.56
CA THR A 121 7.19 9.41 11.93
C THR A 121 6.63 10.29 10.80
N THR A 122 6.10 11.46 11.15
CA THR A 122 5.63 12.45 10.17
C THR A 122 6.76 12.91 9.24
N GLY A 123 8.00 13.00 9.74
CA GLY A 123 9.17 13.31 8.91
C GLY A 123 9.48 12.23 7.87
N GLN A 124 9.33 10.96 8.23
CA GLN A 124 9.49 9.86 7.27
C GLN A 124 8.37 9.85 6.24
N ILE A 125 7.13 10.12 6.64
CA ILE A 125 6.00 10.25 5.70
C ILE A 125 6.25 11.38 4.71
N ALA A 126 6.65 12.56 5.18
CA ALA A 126 6.99 13.69 4.33
C ALA A 126 8.13 13.35 3.36
N TYR A 127 9.18 12.68 3.82
CA TYR A 127 10.28 12.22 2.99
C TYR A 127 9.81 11.30 1.86
N VAL A 128 8.99 10.29 2.18
CA VAL A 128 8.43 9.37 1.17
C VAL A 128 7.64 10.14 0.11
N VAL A 129 6.78 11.06 0.54
CA VAL A 129 5.93 11.84 -0.38
C VAL A 129 6.76 12.81 -1.24
N ASP A 130 7.77 13.47 -0.68
CA ASP A 130 8.67 14.35 -1.42
C ASP A 130 9.43 13.59 -2.52
N LYS A 131 9.97 12.40 -2.20
CA LYS A 131 10.67 11.56 -3.18
C LYS A 131 9.72 11.02 -4.24
N LEU A 132 8.51 10.63 -3.86
CA LEU A 132 7.45 10.22 -4.79
C LEU A 132 7.11 11.35 -5.77
N LYS A 133 6.88 12.55 -5.27
CA LYS A 133 6.57 13.74 -6.09
C LYS A 133 7.69 14.05 -7.09
N LEU A 134 8.93 14.03 -6.64
CA LEU A 134 10.10 14.27 -7.51
C LEU A 134 10.20 13.20 -8.61
N SER A 135 9.91 11.94 -8.29
CA SER A 135 9.99 10.83 -9.25
C SER A 135 8.88 10.85 -10.29
N LEU A 136 7.72 11.45 -10.00
CA LEU A 136 6.61 11.60 -10.94
C LEU A 136 6.68 12.88 -11.77
N ALA A 137 7.51 13.84 -11.38
CA ALA A 137 7.70 15.04 -12.17
C ALA A 137 8.16 14.69 -13.61
N PRO A 138 7.64 15.37 -14.65
CA PRO A 138 8.18 15.20 -15.98
C PRO A 138 9.67 15.54 -15.94
N GLY A 139 10.48 14.65 -16.53
CA GLY A 139 11.91 14.94 -16.69
C GLY A 139 12.12 16.23 -17.49
N PRO A 140 13.27 16.89 -17.33
CA PRO A 140 13.61 18.09 -18.06
C PRO A 140 13.67 17.86 -19.57
#